data_23a8e6c307c8cb2b265c15df27db6b4f
#
_entry.id   23a8e6c307c8cb2b265c15df27db6b4f
#
_cell.length_a   1.000
_cell.length_b   1.000
_cell.length_c   1.000
_cell.angle_alpha   90.00
_cell.angle_beta   90.00
_cell.angle_gamma   90.00
#
_symmetry.space_group_name_H-M   'P 1'
#
loop_
_entity.id
_entity.type
_entity.pdbx_description
1 polymer ?
#
loop_
_entity_poly.entity_id
_entity_poly.type
_entity_poly.pdbx_seq_one_letter_code
_entity_poly.pdbx_strand_id
1 'polypeptide(L)'
;GTFDHFEKDAVVMTGGERVTADMAILAIGWELGIPFLPDSYQKKLVDPDGQYRLYRLIANPDLPDMGFVGFNSSFCTVLNAEMAANWLARYADGQLARQPSTEDMRRNIEMMLHWRRNERPAAGVYGGLCVAPFHFKHFDELLDDMGAKVRRRGALTEKFTPPDADAFARYLASVPDYRVQ
;
A
#
# COMPACT_ATOMS: atom_id res chain seq x y z
N GLY A 1 -6.90 -18.42 23.09
CA GLY A 1 -5.67 -19.22 23.09
C GLY A 1 -5.14 -19.39 21.70
N THR A 2 -3.88 -19.77 21.58
CA THR A 2 -3.24 -20.07 20.28
C THR A 2 -3.43 -21.57 20.01
N PHE A 3 -3.77 -21.95 18.78
CA PHE A 3 -3.85 -23.37 18.42
C PHE A 3 -2.46 -23.93 18.16
N ASP A 4 -2.29 -25.22 18.40
CA ASP A 4 -1.06 -25.96 18.14
C ASP A 4 -1.19 -26.81 16.87
N HIS A 5 -2.14 -27.76 16.86
CA HIS A 5 -2.38 -28.63 15.72
C HIS A 5 -3.84 -29.09 15.63
N PHE A 6 -4.21 -29.69 14.49
CA PHE A 6 -5.51 -30.32 14.28
C PHE A 6 -5.43 -31.81 14.49
N GLU A 7 -6.42 -32.36 15.15
CA GLU A 7 -6.74 -33.78 15.20
C GLU A 7 -7.98 -34.08 14.33
N LYS A 8 -8.36 -35.35 14.25
CA LYS A 8 -9.48 -35.78 13.40
C LYS A 8 -10.80 -35.05 13.73
N ASP A 9 -11.05 -34.82 15.01
CA ASP A 9 -12.31 -34.31 15.55
C ASP A 9 -12.11 -33.15 16.54
N ALA A 10 -10.92 -32.59 16.60
CA ALA A 10 -10.58 -31.56 17.56
C ALA A 10 -9.46 -30.62 17.09
N VAL A 11 -9.42 -29.47 17.74
CA VAL A 11 -8.29 -28.51 17.69
C VAL A 11 -7.58 -28.59 19.03
N VAL A 12 -6.27 -28.80 19.01
CA VAL A 12 -5.43 -28.81 20.22
C VAL A 12 -4.78 -27.40 20.35
N MET A 13 -4.95 -26.85 21.54
CA MET A 13 -4.37 -25.53 21.87
C MET A 13 -2.97 -25.69 22.43
N THR A 14 -2.13 -24.67 22.33
CA THR A 14 -0.75 -24.66 22.87
C THR A 14 -0.65 -24.97 24.36
N GLY A 15 -1.73 -24.84 25.11
CA GLY A 15 -1.83 -25.23 26.51
C GLY A 15 -2.23 -26.71 26.75
N GLY A 16 -2.37 -27.51 25.69
CA GLY A 16 -2.81 -28.90 25.75
C GLY A 16 -4.34 -29.08 25.87
N GLU A 17 -5.10 -28.00 25.90
CA GLU A 17 -6.56 -28.06 25.87
C GLU A 17 -7.02 -28.58 24.50
N ARG A 18 -7.98 -29.53 24.54
CA ARG A 18 -8.55 -30.14 23.34
C ARG A 18 -9.99 -29.69 23.17
N VAL A 19 -10.25 -28.98 22.05
CA VAL A 19 -11.56 -28.45 21.69
C VAL A 19 -12.14 -29.26 20.55
N THR A 20 -13.22 -30.00 20.81
CA THR A 20 -13.95 -30.76 19.78
C THR A 20 -14.61 -29.81 18.80
N ALA A 21 -14.41 -30.00 17.50
CA ALA A 21 -14.98 -29.17 16.44
C ALA A 21 -15.13 -29.97 15.14
N ASP A 22 -16.28 -29.81 14.49
CA ASP A 22 -16.53 -30.35 13.14
C ASP A 22 -15.94 -29.50 12.05
N MET A 23 -15.68 -28.22 12.35
CA MET A 23 -15.09 -27.22 11.41
C MET A 23 -14.24 -26.23 12.19
N ALA A 24 -13.11 -25.87 11.62
CA ALA A 24 -12.29 -24.76 12.11
C ALA A 24 -12.15 -23.69 11.02
N ILE A 25 -12.44 -22.42 11.37
CA ILE A 25 -12.29 -21.29 10.48
C ILE A 25 -11.06 -20.48 10.95
N LEU A 26 -10.03 -20.45 10.12
CA LEU A 26 -8.78 -19.74 10.40
C LEU A 26 -8.90 -18.28 9.96
N ALA A 27 -9.21 -17.38 10.88
CA ALA A 27 -9.24 -15.94 10.66
C ALA A 27 -7.94 -15.27 11.20
N ILE A 28 -6.79 -15.81 10.80
CA ILE A 28 -5.47 -15.48 11.35
C ILE A 28 -4.71 -14.40 10.56
N GLY A 29 -5.38 -13.75 9.59
CA GLY A 29 -4.77 -12.77 8.72
C GLY A 29 -4.13 -13.39 7.49
N TRP A 30 -3.13 -12.72 6.96
CA TRP A 30 -2.41 -13.10 5.74
C TRP A 30 -0.94 -12.67 5.84
N GLU A 31 -0.09 -13.39 5.14
CA GLU A 31 1.31 -13.01 4.95
C GLU A 31 1.47 -12.25 3.66
N LEU A 32 2.21 -11.15 3.72
CA LEU A 32 2.55 -10.37 2.55
C LEU A 32 3.79 -10.97 1.90
N GLY A 33 3.66 -11.37 0.65
CA GLY A 33 4.79 -11.94 -0.08
C GLY A 33 4.55 -11.96 -1.58
N ILE A 34 5.63 -12.01 -2.34
CA ILE A 34 5.64 -12.17 -3.79
C ILE A 34 6.53 -13.36 -4.13
N PRO A 35 6.12 -14.59 -3.78
CA PRO A 35 6.98 -15.76 -3.81
C PRO A 35 7.42 -16.18 -5.22
N PHE A 36 6.73 -15.69 -6.26
CA PHE A 36 7.09 -15.96 -7.65
C PHE A 36 8.22 -15.06 -8.18
N LEU A 37 8.60 -14.00 -7.46
CA LEU A 37 9.73 -13.17 -7.85
C LEU A 37 11.05 -13.84 -7.44
N PRO A 38 12.08 -13.78 -8.30
CA PRO A 38 13.42 -14.25 -7.97
C PRO A 38 13.99 -13.52 -6.73
N ASP A 39 14.85 -14.19 -5.97
CA ASP A 39 15.48 -13.63 -4.76
C ASP A 39 16.20 -12.30 -5.01
N SER A 40 16.80 -12.14 -6.20
CA SER A 40 17.47 -10.90 -6.59
C SER A 40 16.53 -9.71 -6.67
N TYR A 41 15.25 -9.93 -7.00
CA TYR A 41 14.20 -8.92 -7.03
C TYR A 41 13.66 -8.67 -5.63
N GLN A 42 13.42 -9.74 -4.87
CA GLN A 42 12.92 -9.62 -3.49
C GLN A 42 13.88 -8.81 -2.60
N LYS A 43 15.19 -9.01 -2.74
CA LYS A 43 16.23 -8.24 -2.01
C LYS A 43 16.26 -6.75 -2.35
N LYS A 44 15.75 -6.36 -3.52
CA LYS A 44 15.60 -4.94 -3.89
C LYS A 44 14.29 -4.36 -3.34
N LEU A 45 13.25 -5.19 -3.23
CA LEU A 45 11.92 -4.77 -2.80
C LEU A 45 11.76 -4.68 -1.29
N VAL A 46 12.39 -5.59 -0.56
CA VAL A 46 12.19 -5.74 0.88
C VAL A 46 13.52 -5.51 1.59
N ASP A 47 13.52 -4.68 2.61
CA ASP A 47 14.70 -4.47 3.45
C ASP A 47 14.87 -5.59 4.49
N PRO A 48 15.99 -5.62 5.24
CA PRO A 48 16.23 -6.65 6.25
C PRO A 48 15.19 -6.71 7.37
N ASP A 49 14.45 -5.62 7.60
CA ASP A 49 13.39 -5.54 8.62
C ASP A 49 12.01 -5.94 8.05
N GLY A 50 11.96 -6.45 6.83
CA GLY A 50 10.72 -6.86 6.16
C GLY A 50 9.87 -5.69 5.65
N GLN A 51 10.43 -4.48 5.56
CA GLN A 51 9.74 -3.30 5.04
C GLN A 51 9.89 -3.20 3.52
N TYR A 52 8.77 -2.92 2.83
CA TYR A 52 8.81 -2.72 1.39
C TYR A 52 9.38 -1.36 1.00
N ARG A 53 10.29 -1.37 0.05
CA ARG A 53 11.00 -0.21 -0.51
C ARG A 53 10.30 0.27 -1.77
N LEU A 54 9.14 0.90 -1.59
CA LEU A 54 8.31 1.37 -2.71
C LEU A 54 8.03 2.87 -2.58
N TYR A 55 8.40 3.61 -3.61
CA TYR A 55 7.97 5.00 -3.80
C TYR A 55 6.48 5.03 -4.08
N ARG A 56 5.74 5.87 -3.36
CA ARG A 56 4.28 5.93 -3.41
C ARG A 56 3.59 4.58 -3.17
N LEU A 57 4.28 3.60 -2.58
CA LEU A 57 3.82 2.21 -2.43
C LEU A 57 3.49 1.53 -3.78
N ILE A 58 4.07 2.00 -4.87
CA ILE A 58 3.79 1.58 -6.24
C ILE A 58 5.06 1.17 -6.98
N ALA A 59 6.12 1.96 -6.95
CA ALA A 59 7.29 1.78 -7.81
C ALA A 59 8.60 1.66 -7.01
N ASN A 60 9.53 0.85 -7.52
CA ASN A 60 10.87 0.76 -6.97
C ASN A 60 11.89 1.22 -8.01
N PRO A 61 12.77 2.20 -7.71
CA PRO A 61 13.73 2.72 -8.67
C PRO A 61 14.79 1.72 -9.13
N ASP A 62 14.99 0.63 -8.36
CA ASP A 62 15.92 -0.45 -8.71
C ASP A 62 15.25 -1.57 -9.52
N LEU A 63 13.95 -1.43 -9.80
CA LEU A 63 13.10 -2.30 -10.62
C LEU A 63 12.23 -1.45 -11.56
N PRO A 64 12.84 -0.74 -12.53
CA PRO A 64 12.15 0.28 -13.33
C PRO A 64 11.02 -0.27 -14.21
N ASP A 65 11.08 -1.55 -14.57
CA ASP A 65 10.09 -2.21 -15.43
C ASP A 65 8.93 -2.85 -14.66
N MET A 66 8.84 -2.57 -13.34
CA MET A 66 7.86 -3.19 -12.47
C MET A 66 7.19 -2.17 -11.56
N GLY A 67 5.85 -2.30 -11.44
CA GLY A 67 5.06 -1.54 -10.47
C GLY A 67 3.99 -2.40 -9.80
N PHE A 68 3.47 -1.92 -8.68
CA PHE A 68 2.56 -2.64 -7.81
C PHE A 68 1.26 -1.87 -7.65
N VAL A 69 0.17 -2.42 -8.16
CA VAL A 69 -1.17 -1.83 -8.08
C VAL A 69 -2.01 -2.58 -7.06
N GLY A 70 -2.62 -1.86 -6.12
CA GLY A 70 -3.45 -2.45 -5.08
C GLY A 70 -2.67 -3.29 -4.06
N PHE A 71 -1.36 -3.17 -4.02
CA PHE A 71 -0.48 -3.92 -3.14
C PHE A 71 -0.43 -3.35 -1.71
N ASN A 72 -0.96 -2.17 -1.49
CA ASN A 72 -1.05 -1.54 -0.19
C ASN A 72 -2.41 -1.82 0.49
N SER A 73 -2.45 -1.74 1.81
CA SER A 73 -3.66 -1.89 2.61
C SER A 73 -4.29 -0.53 2.91
N SER A 74 -5.58 -0.38 2.61
CA SER A 74 -6.38 0.82 2.85
C SER A 74 -7.84 0.47 3.10
N PHE A 75 -8.57 1.30 3.85
CA PHE A 75 -10.04 1.21 3.92
C PHE A 75 -10.72 1.51 2.58
N CYS A 76 -10.03 2.20 1.66
CA CYS A 76 -10.50 2.55 0.33
C CYS A 76 -9.73 1.74 -0.73
N THR A 77 -9.64 0.42 -0.58
CA THR A 77 -8.77 -0.44 -1.40
C THR A 77 -9.01 -0.30 -2.89
N VAL A 78 -10.28 -0.26 -3.33
CA VAL A 78 -10.62 -0.14 -4.77
C VAL A 78 -10.17 1.20 -5.33
N LEU A 79 -10.51 2.31 -4.65
CA LEU A 79 -10.09 3.65 -5.05
C LEU A 79 -8.56 3.77 -5.08
N ASN A 80 -7.89 3.20 -4.08
CA ASN A 80 -6.45 3.21 -3.99
C ASN A 80 -5.80 2.46 -5.16
N ALA A 81 -6.34 1.30 -5.53
CA ALA A 81 -5.85 0.54 -6.69
C ALA A 81 -6.09 1.31 -8.00
N GLU A 82 -7.24 1.95 -8.17
CA GLU A 82 -7.54 2.78 -9.34
C GLU A 82 -6.57 3.96 -9.47
N MET A 83 -6.33 4.68 -8.39
CA MET A 83 -5.39 5.80 -8.37
C MET A 83 -3.95 5.33 -8.61
N ALA A 84 -3.54 4.21 -8.02
CA ALA A 84 -2.23 3.63 -8.23
C ALA A 84 -2.03 3.19 -9.70
N ALA A 85 -3.05 2.60 -10.33
CA ALA A 85 -3.02 2.21 -11.73
C ALA A 85 -2.87 3.43 -12.66
N ASN A 86 -3.63 4.49 -12.42
CA ASN A 86 -3.52 5.74 -13.16
C ASN A 86 -2.14 6.40 -12.99
N TRP A 87 -1.63 6.41 -11.77
CA TRP A 87 -0.31 6.95 -11.49
C TRP A 87 0.79 6.14 -12.19
N LEU A 88 0.74 4.80 -12.07
CA LEU A 88 1.75 3.90 -12.65
C LEU A 88 1.79 3.99 -14.17
N ALA A 89 0.64 4.03 -14.84
CA ALA A 89 0.57 4.18 -16.28
C ALA A 89 1.25 5.49 -16.74
N ARG A 90 0.93 6.60 -16.07
CA ARG A 90 1.55 7.91 -16.39
C ARG A 90 3.04 7.95 -16.06
N TYR A 91 3.44 7.33 -14.96
CA TYR A 91 4.85 7.21 -14.59
C TYR A 91 5.65 6.46 -15.65
N ALA A 92 5.14 5.32 -16.13
CA ALA A 92 5.78 4.49 -17.14
C ALA A 92 5.94 5.23 -18.47
N ASP A 93 4.95 6.05 -18.85
CA ASP A 93 4.96 6.83 -20.09
C ASP A 93 5.65 8.22 -19.94
N GLY A 94 6.19 8.53 -18.74
CA GLY A 94 6.80 9.84 -18.47
C GLY A 94 5.82 11.02 -18.49
N GLN A 95 4.54 10.76 -18.23
CA GLN A 95 3.42 11.70 -18.33
C GLN A 95 2.92 12.22 -16.96
N LEU A 96 3.64 11.98 -15.88
CA LEU A 96 3.35 12.64 -14.62
C LEU A 96 3.68 14.13 -14.71
N ALA A 97 2.83 14.98 -14.14
CA ALA A 97 3.12 16.42 -14.05
C ALA A 97 4.35 16.69 -13.18
N ARG A 98 4.63 15.77 -12.23
CA ARG A 98 5.85 15.76 -11.42
C ARG A 98 6.49 14.39 -11.53
N GLN A 99 7.26 14.19 -12.60
CA GLN A 99 8.01 12.96 -12.82
C GLN A 99 9.17 12.89 -11.82
N PRO A 100 9.20 11.90 -10.89
CA PRO A 100 10.26 11.80 -9.91
C PRO A 100 11.56 11.32 -10.56
N SER A 101 12.69 11.87 -10.13
CA SER A 101 13.98 11.27 -10.44
C SER A 101 14.21 9.98 -9.61
N THR A 102 15.08 9.10 -10.08
CA THR A 102 15.50 7.91 -9.32
C THR A 102 16.02 8.29 -7.93
N GLU A 103 16.74 9.40 -7.82
CA GLU A 103 17.27 9.89 -6.55
C GLU A 103 16.18 10.39 -5.61
N ASP A 104 15.18 11.11 -6.12
CA ASP A 104 14.03 11.56 -5.32
C ASP A 104 13.21 10.37 -4.81
N MET A 105 13.04 9.35 -5.63
CA MET A 105 12.36 8.12 -5.23
C MET A 105 13.11 7.42 -4.09
N ARG A 106 14.44 7.24 -4.22
CA ARG A 106 15.27 6.64 -3.17
C ARG A 106 15.23 7.45 -1.88
N ARG A 107 15.37 8.77 -1.97
CA ARG A 107 15.31 9.66 -0.81
C ARG A 107 13.96 9.57 -0.09
N ASN A 108 12.87 9.53 -0.82
CA ASN A 108 11.52 9.38 -0.25
C ASN A 108 11.36 8.01 0.44
N ILE A 109 11.81 6.93 -0.19
CA ILE A 109 11.78 5.59 0.38
C ILE A 109 12.54 5.56 1.72
N GLU A 110 13.78 6.04 1.75
CA GLU A 110 14.59 6.06 2.98
C GLU A 110 13.97 6.94 4.08
N MET A 111 13.42 8.09 3.72
CA MET A 111 12.69 8.95 4.66
C MET A 111 11.49 8.22 5.25
N MET A 112 10.70 7.50 4.44
CA MET A 112 9.54 6.74 4.91
C MET A 112 9.93 5.54 5.78
N LEU A 113 11.01 4.84 5.43
CA LEU A 113 11.56 3.75 6.25
C LEU A 113 12.03 4.27 7.62
N HIS A 114 12.77 5.39 7.62
CA HIS A 114 13.21 6.06 8.85
C HIS A 114 12.03 6.44 9.74
N TRP A 115 11.01 7.08 9.16
CA TRP A 115 9.79 7.49 9.89
C TRP A 115 9.06 6.30 10.50
N ARG A 116 8.88 5.19 9.75
CA ARG A 116 8.25 3.96 10.27
C ARG A 116 9.02 3.37 11.44
N ARG A 117 10.35 3.34 11.37
CA ARG A 117 11.19 2.76 12.43
C ARG A 117 11.21 3.59 13.70
N ASN A 118 11.34 4.90 13.56
CA ASN A 118 11.70 5.76 14.68
C ASN A 118 10.50 6.57 15.24
N GLU A 119 9.60 7.00 14.38
CA GLU A 119 8.50 7.89 14.80
C GLU A 119 7.17 7.16 14.88
N ARG A 120 6.95 6.16 14.03
CA ARG A 120 5.68 5.43 14.01
C ARG A 120 5.84 3.95 13.69
N PRO A 121 6.33 3.13 14.62
CA PRO A 121 6.51 1.68 14.41
C PRO A 121 5.24 0.95 13.99
N ALA A 122 4.06 1.40 14.47
CA ALA A 122 2.77 0.84 14.05
C ALA A 122 2.49 0.96 12.53
N ALA A 123 3.12 1.90 11.83
CA ALA A 123 3.02 2.02 10.38
C ALA A 123 3.90 1.01 9.64
N GLY A 124 4.77 0.29 10.34
CA GLY A 124 5.57 -0.82 9.81
C GLY A 124 4.81 -2.14 9.69
N VAL A 125 3.59 -2.22 10.23
CA VAL A 125 2.74 -3.40 10.09
C VAL A 125 2.48 -3.70 8.62
N TYR A 126 2.43 -4.98 8.26
CA TYR A 126 2.29 -5.44 6.87
C TYR A 126 3.39 -4.88 5.94
N GLY A 127 4.64 -4.93 6.37
CA GLY A 127 5.78 -4.48 5.55
C GLY A 127 5.76 -2.98 5.21
N GLY A 128 5.05 -2.18 6.02
CA GLY A 128 4.89 -0.74 5.80
C GLY A 128 3.93 -0.36 4.69
N LEU A 129 3.13 -1.29 4.21
CA LEU A 129 2.16 -1.05 3.13
C LEU A 129 0.79 -0.58 3.62
N CYS A 130 0.55 -0.53 4.93
CA CYS A 130 -0.68 0.02 5.47
C CYS A 130 -0.67 1.56 5.42
N VAL A 131 -1.59 2.14 4.66
CA VAL A 131 -1.72 3.61 4.53
C VAL A 131 -2.68 4.23 5.55
N ALA A 132 -3.40 3.41 6.34
CA ALA A 132 -4.28 3.92 7.39
C ALA A 132 -3.47 4.53 8.56
N PRO A 133 -3.90 5.65 9.17
CA PRO A 133 -5.05 6.47 8.83
C PRO A 133 -4.75 7.59 7.80
N PHE A 134 -3.61 7.56 7.11
CA PHE A 134 -3.13 8.62 6.22
C PHE A 134 -3.50 8.41 4.75
N HIS A 135 -4.54 7.60 4.49
CA HIS A 135 -4.97 7.30 3.11
C HIS A 135 -5.30 8.56 2.29
N PHE A 136 -5.87 9.60 2.88
CA PHE A 136 -6.11 10.87 2.17
C PHE A 136 -4.82 11.57 1.76
N LYS A 137 -3.83 11.63 2.65
CA LYS A 137 -2.52 12.19 2.32
C LYS A 137 -1.88 11.41 1.17
N HIS A 138 -1.98 10.08 1.21
CA HIS A 138 -1.46 9.23 0.14
C HIS A 138 -2.16 9.52 -1.21
N PHE A 139 -3.49 9.66 -1.21
CA PHE A 139 -4.24 10.00 -2.42
C PHE A 139 -3.87 11.37 -2.96
N ASP A 140 -3.70 12.37 -2.09
CA ASP A 140 -3.26 13.71 -2.50
C ASP A 140 -1.88 13.69 -3.14
N GLU A 141 -0.96 12.92 -2.59
CA GLU A 141 0.37 12.78 -3.15
C GLU A 141 0.35 12.17 -4.56
N LEU A 142 -0.52 11.18 -4.80
CA LEU A 142 -0.71 10.60 -6.13
C LEU A 142 -1.34 11.60 -7.10
N LEU A 143 -2.39 12.31 -6.66
CA LEU A 143 -3.08 13.32 -7.46
C LEU A 143 -2.16 14.50 -7.80
N ASP A 144 -1.36 14.95 -6.84
CA ASP A 144 -0.41 16.04 -7.04
C ASP A 144 0.69 15.67 -8.04
N ASP A 145 1.22 14.45 -7.96
CA ASP A 145 2.16 13.92 -8.95
C ASP A 145 1.53 13.87 -10.36
N MET A 146 0.24 13.57 -10.46
CA MET A 146 -0.52 13.57 -11.73
C MET A 146 -0.96 14.96 -12.20
N GLY A 147 -0.78 16.00 -11.38
CA GLY A 147 -1.16 17.38 -11.72
C GLY A 147 -2.63 17.72 -11.47
N ALA A 148 -3.35 16.89 -10.73
CA ALA A 148 -4.74 17.18 -10.36
C ALA A 148 -4.81 18.31 -9.33
N LYS A 149 -5.80 19.20 -9.50
CA LYS A 149 -6.06 20.27 -8.52
C LYS A 149 -7.00 19.76 -7.44
N VAL A 150 -6.45 19.27 -6.35
CA VAL A 150 -7.23 18.83 -5.20
C VAL A 150 -7.69 20.04 -4.37
N ARG A 151 -9.00 20.24 -4.24
CA ARG A 151 -9.59 21.22 -3.33
C ARG A 151 -10.26 20.49 -2.18
N ARG A 152 -9.60 20.45 -1.04
CA ARG A 152 -10.18 19.87 0.16
C ARG A 152 -11.05 20.86 0.95
N ARG A 153 -12.02 20.32 1.68
CA ARG A 153 -12.96 21.09 2.52
C ARG A 153 -12.33 21.65 3.80
N GLY A 154 -11.07 21.33 4.09
CA GLY A 154 -10.35 21.71 5.31
C GLY A 154 -10.03 20.53 6.22
N ALA A 155 -8.87 20.53 6.86
CA ALA A 155 -8.30 19.40 7.60
C ALA A 155 -9.19 18.84 8.73
N LEU A 156 -9.97 19.70 9.39
CA LEU A 156 -10.89 19.27 10.46
C LEU A 156 -12.11 18.56 9.92
N THR A 157 -12.70 19.07 8.85
CA THR A 157 -13.89 18.48 8.21
C THR A 157 -13.54 17.09 7.65
N GLU A 158 -12.39 16.95 7.02
CA GLU A 158 -11.94 15.69 6.43
C GLU A 158 -11.64 14.60 7.45
N LYS A 159 -11.21 14.97 8.65
CA LYS A 159 -10.97 14.01 9.73
C LYS A 159 -12.25 13.30 10.20
N PHE A 160 -13.41 13.94 10.03
CA PHE A 160 -14.69 13.47 10.55
C PHE A 160 -15.73 13.13 9.48
N THR A 161 -15.42 13.32 8.18
CA THR A 161 -16.32 12.96 7.08
C THR A 161 -15.83 11.69 6.38
N PRO A 162 -16.74 10.81 5.96
CA PRO A 162 -16.38 9.67 5.11
C PRO A 162 -15.69 10.14 3.83
N PRO A 163 -14.81 9.30 3.24
CA PRO A 163 -14.25 9.54 1.92
C PRO A 163 -15.37 9.77 0.88
N ASP A 164 -15.30 10.87 0.15
CA ASP A 164 -16.19 11.13 -0.97
C ASP A 164 -15.58 10.53 -2.24
N ALA A 165 -16.02 9.31 -2.58
CA ALA A 165 -15.53 8.60 -3.76
C ALA A 165 -15.82 9.38 -5.06
N ASP A 166 -16.96 10.10 -5.12
CA ASP A 166 -17.30 10.91 -6.28
C ASP A 166 -16.38 12.13 -6.42
N ALA A 167 -15.89 12.68 -5.30
CA ALA A 167 -14.88 13.74 -5.36
C ALA A 167 -13.57 13.22 -5.95
N PHE A 168 -13.12 12.05 -5.57
CA PHE A 168 -11.90 11.44 -6.13
C PHE A 168 -12.07 11.07 -7.61
N ALA A 169 -13.22 10.56 -8.02
CA ALA A 169 -13.53 10.33 -9.42
C ALA A 169 -13.47 11.62 -10.25
N ARG A 170 -14.02 12.74 -9.72
CA ARG A 170 -13.89 14.06 -10.36
C ARG A 170 -12.45 14.56 -10.43
N TYR A 171 -11.64 14.32 -9.41
CA TYR A 171 -10.22 14.69 -9.42
C TYR A 171 -9.46 13.88 -10.46
N LEU A 172 -9.66 12.57 -10.54
CA LEU A 172 -9.08 11.74 -11.58
C LEU A 172 -9.52 12.17 -12.99
N ALA A 173 -10.79 12.51 -13.17
CA ALA A 173 -11.30 13.03 -14.44
C ALA A 173 -10.71 14.41 -14.81
N SER A 174 -10.20 15.17 -13.83
CA SER A 174 -9.54 16.46 -14.06
C SER A 174 -8.06 16.33 -14.45
N VAL A 175 -7.48 15.14 -14.28
CA VAL A 175 -6.10 14.88 -14.74
C VAL A 175 -6.11 14.82 -16.26
N PRO A 176 -5.20 15.52 -16.94
CA PRO A 176 -5.13 15.50 -18.40
C PRO A 176 -5.07 14.07 -18.95
N ASP A 177 -5.83 13.79 -20.00
CA ASP A 177 -5.81 12.47 -20.63
C ASP A 177 -4.47 12.25 -21.31
N TYR A 178 -3.72 11.23 -20.88
CA TYR A 178 -2.40 10.93 -21.44
C TYR A 178 -2.46 10.17 -22.78
N ARG A 179 -3.64 9.69 -23.18
CA ARG A 179 -3.83 8.91 -24.41
C ARG A 179 -4.03 9.76 -25.67
N VAL A 180 -4.04 11.07 -25.54
CA VAL A 180 -4.40 12.02 -26.61
C VAL A 180 -3.15 12.73 -27.19
N GLN A 181 -1.99 12.10 -27.21
CA GLN A 181 -0.83 12.62 -27.94
C GLN A 181 -0.41 11.69 -29.07
#